data_df1bbe6dbceeaf208881c32309484986
#
_entry.id   df1bbe6dbceeaf208881c32309484986
#
_cell.length_a   1.000
_cell.length_b   1.000
_cell.length_c   1.000
_cell.angle_alpha   90.00
_cell.angle_beta   90.00
_cell.angle_gamma   90.00
#
_symmetry.space_group_name_H-M   'P 1'
#
loop_
_entity.id
_entity.type
_entity.pdbx_description
1 polymer ?
#
loop_
_entity_poly.entity_id
_entity_poly.type
_entity_poly.pdbx_seq_one_letter_code
_entity_poly.pdbx_strand_id
1 'polypeptide(L)'
;MSLMTMIVKMSEGLGKTCAIFFLTLLFSLPLGMIVALLRMSKFKPVSAITRFFITVLRGTPLMLQLLAVTYGPYYLFGTTVARNKLIPVVIAFAINYAAYFAEIYRGGIESIPIGQYEAAEVLGYSKLQIFMRIILPQVIKRIMPSVTNEVVTLVKDTSIAFTVSYQEMFTIGKQIANSQTSFMPFLVAGAFYYIFNVIVDWVMGRIEKRLDYYR
;
A
#
# COMPACT_ATOMS: atom_id res chain seq x y z
N MET A 1 1.00 -33.45 -10.87
CA MET A 1 1.00 -33.20 -9.40
C MET A 1 -0.45 -33.26 -8.92
N SER A 2 -0.73 -33.84 -7.73
CA SER A 2 -2.10 -33.85 -7.24
C SER A 2 -2.57 -32.43 -6.84
N LEU A 3 -3.89 -32.17 -6.87
CA LEU A 3 -4.46 -30.89 -6.47
C LEU A 3 -4.05 -30.55 -5.03
N MET A 4 -4.04 -31.53 -4.13
CA MET A 4 -3.66 -31.34 -2.73
C MET A 4 -2.20 -30.87 -2.58
N THR A 5 -1.27 -31.48 -3.31
CA THR A 5 0.16 -31.05 -3.31
C THR A 5 0.32 -29.63 -3.86
N MET A 6 -0.47 -29.25 -4.83
CA MET A 6 -0.49 -27.89 -5.39
C MET A 6 -0.95 -26.87 -4.36
N ILE A 7 -2.08 -27.14 -3.68
CA ILE A 7 -2.62 -26.28 -2.61
C ILE A 7 -1.59 -26.10 -1.49
N VAL A 8 -0.96 -27.18 -1.02
CA VAL A 8 0.07 -27.12 0.03
C VAL A 8 1.26 -26.25 -0.38
N LYS A 9 1.82 -26.42 -1.58
CA LYS A 9 2.93 -25.59 -2.06
C LYS A 9 2.54 -24.12 -2.21
N MET A 10 1.33 -23.84 -2.66
CA MET A 10 0.87 -22.46 -2.83
C MET A 10 0.53 -21.79 -1.50
N SER A 11 0.10 -22.55 -0.48
CA SER A 11 -0.09 -22.00 0.88
C SER A 11 1.22 -21.54 1.54
N GLU A 12 2.36 -22.18 1.22
CA GLU A 12 3.68 -21.67 1.63
C GLU A 12 3.98 -20.30 0.99
N GLY A 13 3.62 -20.15 -0.29
CA GLY A 13 3.72 -18.88 -1.01
C GLY A 13 2.80 -17.80 -0.44
N LEU A 14 1.61 -18.18 0.04
CA LEU A 14 0.66 -17.25 0.65
C LEU A 14 1.27 -16.56 1.88
N GLY A 15 2.04 -17.25 2.71
CA GLY A 15 2.75 -16.64 3.83
C GLY A 15 3.68 -15.50 3.40
N LYS A 16 4.38 -15.66 2.25
CA LYS A 16 5.24 -14.61 1.69
C LYS A 16 4.43 -13.48 1.07
N THR A 17 3.30 -13.78 0.45
CA THR A 17 2.32 -12.78 -0.03
C THR A 17 1.82 -11.93 1.13
N CYS A 18 1.41 -12.56 2.24
CA CYS A 18 1.01 -11.86 3.46
C CYS A 18 2.15 -11.01 4.05
N ALA A 19 3.40 -11.50 4.01
CA ALA A 19 4.55 -10.72 4.47
C ALA A 19 4.73 -9.42 3.66
N ILE A 20 4.65 -9.48 2.32
CA ILE A 20 4.68 -8.27 1.48
C ILE A 20 3.54 -7.33 1.89
N PHE A 21 2.31 -7.84 1.97
CA PHE A 21 1.11 -7.07 2.29
C PHE A 21 1.24 -6.32 3.62
N PHE A 22 1.51 -7.03 4.71
CA PHE A 22 1.57 -6.42 6.05
C PHE A 22 2.77 -5.49 6.21
N LEU A 23 3.95 -5.85 5.70
CA LEU A 23 5.12 -4.98 5.77
C LEU A 23 4.94 -3.72 4.92
N THR A 24 4.32 -3.83 3.75
CA THR A 24 3.99 -2.65 2.94
C THR A 24 3.08 -1.70 3.71
N LEU A 25 1.98 -2.17 4.31
CA LEU A 25 1.09 -1.33 5.11
C LEU A 25 1.79 -0.73 6.31
N LEU A 26 2.58 -1.53 7.04
CA LEU A 26 3.33 -1.08 8.21
C LEU A 26 4.24 0.12 7.91
N PHE A 27 4.91 0.11 6.75
CA PHE A 27 5.83 1.17 6.37
C PHE A 27 5.17 2.28 5.56
N SER A 28 4.23 1.96 4.66
CA SER A 28 3.62 2.95 3.77
C SER A 28 2.64 3.89 4.48
N LEU A 29 1.89 3.43 5.49
CA LEU A 29 0.96 4.29 6.22
C LEU A 29 1.67 5.42 6.97
N PRO A 30 2.69 5.19 7.81
CA PRO A 30 3.42 6.27 8.47
C PRO A 30 4.24 7.11 7.48
N LEU A 31 4.88 6.49 6.48
CA LEU A 31 5.63 7.20 5.46
C LEU A 31 4.71 8.11 4.64
N GLY A 32 3.51 7.65 4.28
CA GLY A 32 2.50 8.44 3.60
C GLY A 32 2.08 9.66 4.40
N MET A 33 1.96 9.55 5.73
CA MET A 33 1.68 10.69 6.60
C MET A 33 2.81 11.73 6.56
N ILE A 34 4.07 11.28 6.63
CA ILE A 34 5.23 12.18 6.53
C ILE A 34 5.22 12.89 5.18
N VAL A 35 5.01 12.16 4.08
CA VAL A 35 4.96 12.71 2.72
C VAL A 35 3.79 13.69 2.57
N ALA A 36 2.62 13.42 3.16
CA ALA A 36 1.48 14.34 3.16
C ALA A 36 1.81 15.65 3.85
N LEU A 37 2.43 15.59 5.03
CA LEU A 37 2.84 16.78 5.78
C LEU A 37 3.87 17.62 5.01
N LEU A 38 4.85 16.98 4.38
CA LEU A 38 5.83 17.65 3.51
C LEU A 38 5.14 18.28 2.29
N ARG A 39 4.16 17.60 1.70
CA ARG A 39 3.38 18.10 0.57
C ARG A 39 2.53 19.33 0.93
N MET A 40 2.04 19.39 2.16
CA MET A 40 1.24 20.50 2.72
C MET A 40 2.11 21.61 3.34
N SER A 41 3.43 21.49 3.30
CA SER A 41 4.35 22.48 3.86
C SER A 41 4.16 23.86 3.23
N LYS A 42 4.20 24.91 4.07
CA LYS A 42 4.19 26.31 3.63
C LYS A 42 5.47 26.70 2.87
N PHE A 43 6.56 25.94 3.06
CA PHE A 43 7.81 26.17 2.34
C PHE A 43 7.70 25.61 0.91
N LYS A 44 7.47 26.50 -0.05
CA LYS A 44 7.19 26.17 -1.45
C LYS A 44 8.14 25.16 -2.10
N PRO A 45 9.50 25.25 -1.93
CA PRO A 45 10.41 24.25 -2.51
C PRO A 45 10.16 22.84 -2.03
N VAL A 46 9.95 22.63 -0.72
CA VAL A 46 9.65 21.31 -0.15
C VAL A 46 8.33 20.77 -0.73
N SER A 47 7.29 21.58 -0.72
CA SER A 47 5.99 21.19 -1.29
C SER A 47 6.10 20.86 -2.79
N ALA A 48 6.90 21.60 -3.57
CA ALA A 48 7.08 21.36 -5.01
C ALA A 48 7.86 20.05 -5.27
N ILE A 49 8.96 19.81 -4.56
CA ILE A 49 9.74 18.57 -4.68
C ILE A 49 8.89 17.36 -4.29
N THR A 50 8.15 17.46 -3.18
CA THR A 50 7.27 16.37 -2.73
C THR A 50 6.14 16.11 -3.74
N ARG A 51 5.57 17.17 -4.31
CA ARG A 51 4.58 17.04 -5.40
C ARG A 51 5.15 16.29 -6.59
N PHE A 52 6.35 16.66 -7.03
CA PHE A 52 7.03 15.99 -8.14
C PHE A 52 7.24 14.50 -7.84
N PHE A 53 7.77 14.18 -6.65
CA PHE A 53 7.95 12.81 -6.18
C PHE A 53 6.66 12.00 -6.23
N ILE A 54 5.57 12.53 -5.66
CA ILE A 54 4.25 11.87 -5.68
C ILE A 54 3.77 11.67 -7.14
N THR A 55 3.92 12.68 -7.98
CA THR A 55 3.49 12.61 -9.39
C THR A 55 4.24 11.53 -10.15
N VAL A 56 5.55 11.40 -9.95
CA VAL A 56 6.36 10.35 -10.59
C VAL A 56 5.93 8.97 -10.12
N LEU A 57 5.79 8.75 -8.81
CA LEU A 57 5.44 7.43 -8.27
C LEU A 57 4.03 6.98 -8.65
N ARG A 58 3.07 7.90 -8.71
CA ARG A 58 1.70 7.58 -9.12
C ARG A 58 1.51 7.55 -10.63
N GLY A 59 2.42 8.17 -11.38
CA GLY A 59 2.39 8.23 -12.85
C GLY A 59 3.21 7.15 -13.54
N THR A 60 3.95 6.32 -12.80
CA THR A 60 4.76 5.24 -13.36
C THR A 60 4.32 3.87 -12.84
N PRO A 61 4.45 2.80 -13.65
CA PRO A 61 4.06 1.45 -13.21
C PRO A 61 4.88 0.97 -12.00
N LEU A 62 4.20 0.43 -10.99
CA LEU A 62 4.84 -0.18 -9.81
C LEU A 62 5.87 -1.25 -10.19
N MET A 63 5.59 -2.02 -11.25
CA MET A 63 6.51 -3.04 -11.75
C MET A 63 7.88 -2.46 -12.13
N LEU A 64 7.90 -1.30 -12.81
CA LEU A 64 9.16 -0.63 -13.18
C LEU A 64 9.89 -0.08 -11.96
N GLN A 65 9.17 0.46 -10.99
CA GLN A 65 9.74 0.93 -9.73
C GLN A 65 10.37 -0.23 -8.95
N LEU A 66 9.71 -1.38 -8.91
CA LEU A 66 10.23 -2.59 -8.28
C LEU A 66 11.52 -3.07 -8.95
N LEU A 67 11.57 -3.08 -10.29
CA LEU A 67 12.79 -3.42 -11.04
C LEU A 67 13.90 -2.41 -10.75
N ALA A 68 13.60 -1.12 -10.72
CA ALA A 68 14.57 -0.06 -10.43
C ALA A 68 15.16 -0.20 -9.02
N VAL A 69 14.34 -0.45 -8.00
CA VAL A 69 14.80 -0.63 -6.61
C VAL A 69 15.61 -1.92 -6.46
N THR A 70 15.21 -2.99 -7.15
CA THR A 70 15.87 -4.30 -7.02
C THR A 70 17.20 -4.37 -7.76
N TYR A 71 17.26 -3.85 -8.97
CA TYR A 71 18.42 -3.99 -9.86
C TYR A 71 19.20 -2.69 -10.08
N GLY A 72 18.59 -1.53 -9.80
CA GLY A 72 19.25 -0.23 -9.95
C GLY A 72 20.58 -0.12 -9.23
N PRO A 73 20.72 -0.54 -7.95
CA PRO A 73 21.99 -0.52 -7.24
C PRO A 73 23.10 -1.34 -7.93
N TYR A 74 22.72 -2.48 -8.56
CA TYR A 74 23.66 -3.28 -9.32
C TYR A 74 24.17 -2.54 -10.56
N TYR A 75 23.28 -1.95 -11.34
CA TYR A 75 23.66 -1.28 -12.59
C TYR A 75 24.37 0.07 -12.37
N LEU A 76 24.01 0.80 -11.31
CA LEU A 76 24.54 2.14 -11.05
C LEU A 76 25.84 2.11 -10.25
N PHE A 77 25.98 1.17 -9.31
CA PHE A 77 27.07 1.16 -8.33
C PHE A 77 27.88 -0.15 -8.33
N GLY A 78 27.59 -1.10 -9.23
CA GLY A 78 28.29 -2.39 -9.30
C GLY A 78 28.08 -3.29 -8.07
N THR A 79 27.04 -3.02 -7.24
CA THR A 79 26.75 -3.83 -6.05
C THR A 79 26.20 -5.19 -6.44
N THR A 80 26.23 -6.16 -5.52
CA THR A 80 25.57 -7.44 -5.75
C THR A 80 24.05 -7.31 -5.64
N VAL A 81 23.31 -8.01 -6.49
CA VAL A 81 21.84 -8.08 -6.37
C VAL A 81 21.48 -8.72 -5.03
N ALA A 82 20.57 -8.10 -4.29
CA ALA A 82 20.16 -8.57 -2.99
C ALA A 82 19.70 -10.04 -3.03
N ARG A 83 20.34 -10.91 -2.23
CA ARG A 83 19.96 -12.32 -2.11
C ARG A 83 18.56 -12.46 -1.50
N ASN A 84 18.25 -11.65 -0.49
CA ASN A 84 16.91 -11.56 0.08
C ASN A 84 16.09 -10.50 -0.67
N LYS A 85 15.30 -10.94 -1.64
CA LYS A 85 14.48 -10.06 -2.47
C LYS A 85 13.26 -9.47 -1.75
N LEU A 86 12.93 -9.92 -0.53
CA LEU A 86 11.84 -9.34 0.26
C LEU A 86 12.12 -7.86 0.58
N ILE A 87 13.36 -7.53 0.91
CA ILE A 87 13.75 -6.16 1.29
C ILE A 87 13.47 -5.17 0.15
N PRO A 88 14.04 -5.33 -1.07
CA PRO A 88 13.76 -4.41 -2.17
C PRO A 88 12.28 -4.41 -2.59
N VAL A 89 11.58 -5.56 -2.50
CA VAL A 89 10.14 -5.62 -2.75
C VAL A 89 9.39 -4.73 -1.77
N VAL A 90 9.61 -4.89 -0.47
CA VAL A 90 8.93 -4.09 0.56
C VAL A 90 9.28 -2.59 0.42
N ILE A 91 10.53 -2.25 0.12
CA ILE A 91 10.94 -0.85 -0.10
C ILE A 91 10.18 -0.24 -1.28
N ALA A 92 10.16 -0.90 -2.43
CA ALA A 92 9.48 -0.40 -3.63
C ALA A 92 7.97 -0.21 -3.39
N PHE A 93 7.33 -1.22 -2.80
CA PHE A 93 5.92 -1.17 -2.46
C PHE A 93 5.61 -0.09 -1.43
N ALA A 94 6.39 -0.01 -0.34
CA ALA A 94 6.18 0.99 0.70
C ALA A 94 6.31 2.42 0.19
N ILE A 95 7.29 2.70 -0.66
CA ILE A 95 7.49 4.02 -1.27
C ILE A 95 6.34 4.36 -2.23
N ASN A 96 5.93 3.41 -3.08
CA ASN A 96 4.83 3.62 -4.01
C ASN A 96 3.52 3.88 -3.26
N TYR A 97 3.12 2.99 -2.35
CA TYR A 97 1.89 3.12 -1.57
C TYR A 97 1.89 4.34 -0.64
N ALA A 98 3.06 4.76 -0.13
CA ALA A 98 3.18 6.01 0.61
C ALA A 98 2.78 7.23 -0.22
N ALA A 99 3.06 7.25 -1.52
CA ALA A 99 2.63 8.33 -2.40
C ALA A 99 1.10 8.36 -2.60
N TYR A 100 0.45 7.19 -2.67
CA TYR A 100 -1.02 7.11 -2.72
C TYR A 100 -1.65 7.52 -1.39
N PHE A 101 -1.18 7.00 -0.26
CA PHE A 101 -1.68 7.38 1.05
C PHE A 101 -1.45 8.87 1.35
N ALA A 102 -0.33 9.44 0.91
CA ALA A 102 -0.06 10.87 1.09
C ALA A 102 -1.13 11.75 0.44
N GLU A 103 -1.58 11.43 -0.76
CA GLU A 103 -2.65 12.19 -1.44
C GLU A 103 -4.02 11.94 -0.80
N ILE A 104 -4.30 10.72 -0.31
CA ILE A 104 -5.51 10.41 0.43
C ILE A 104 -5.55 11.24 1.72
N TYR A 105 -4.48 11.28 2.49
CA TYR A 105 -4.39 12.05 3.73
C TYR A 105 -4.53 13.55 3.47
N ARG A 106 -3.80 14.07 2.48
CA ARG A 106 -3.90 15.48 2.07
C ARG A 106 -5.33 15.84 1.67
N GLY A 107 -5.94 15.07 0.77
CA GLY A 107 -7.31 15.30 0.32
C GLY A 107 -8.33 15.23 1.46
N GLY A 108 -8.14 14.31 2.41
CA GLY A 108 -8.96 14.22 3.61
C GLY A 108 -8.85 15.46 4.49
N ILE A 109 -7.65 15.94 4.77
CA ILE A 109 -7.41 17.13 5.60
C ILE A 109 -7.98 18.39 4.91
N GLU A 110 -7.71 18.57 3.62
CA GLU A 110 -8.19 19.72 2.84
C GLU A 110 -9.72 19.71 2.63
N SER A 111 -10.38 18.57 2.78
CA SER A 111 -11.84 18.46 2.65
C SER A 111 -12.62 18.97 3.87
N ILE A 112 -11.93 19.22 5.00
CA ILE A 112 -12.61 19.75 6.20
C ILE A 112 -12.86 21.24 6.01
N PRO A 113 -14.13 21.71 6.17
CA PRO A 113 -14.46 23.11 6.04
C PRO A 113 -13.67 24.01 6.99
N ILE A 114 -13.22 25.17 6.51
CA ILE A 114 -12.44 26.14 7.30
C ILE A 114 -13.18 26.59 8.55
N GLY A 115 -14.52 26.68 8.51
CA GLY A 115 -15.35 27.04 9.65
C GLY A 115 -15.20 26.11 10.87
N GLN A 116 -14.75 24.85 10.69
CA GLN A 116 -14.44 23.95 11.80
C GLN A 116 -13.20 24.41 12.57
N TYR A 117 -12.21 24.95 11.85
CA TYR A 117 -11.00 25.52 12.45
C TYR A 117 -11.31 26.83 13.15
N GLU A 118 -12.06 27.73 12.51
CA GLU A 118 -12.44 29.04 13.05
C GLU A 118 -13.30 28.91 14.29
N ALA A 119 -14.31 28.03 14.27
CA ALA A 119 -15.17 27.78 15.43
C ALA A 119 -14.36 27.25 16.62
N ALA A 120 -13.39 26.36 16.37
CA ALA A 120 -12.55 25.84 17.44
C ALA A 120 -11.57 26.90 18.00
N GLU A 121 -11.06 27.80 17.15
CA GLU A 121 -10.21 28.93 17.59
C GLU A 121 -11.01 29.89 18.50
N VAL A 122 -12.25 30.21 18.16
CA VAL A 122 -13.15 31.04 18.98
C VAL A 122 -13.40 30.40 20.35
N LEU A 123 -13.46 29.06 20.44
CA LEU A 123 -13.58 28.32 21.70
C LEU A 123 -12.26 28.23 22.49
N GLY A 124 -11.17 28.85 22.01
CA GLY A 124 -9.88 28.89 22.70
C GLY A 124 -9.02 27.64 22.57
N TYR A 125 -9.32 26.75 21.63
CA TYR A 125 -8.49 25.57 21.38
C TYR A 125 -7.17 25.97 20.74
N SER A 126 -6.06 25.36 21.20
CA SER A 126 -4.77 25.48 20.51
C SER A 126 -4.79 24.73 19.18
N LYS A 127 -3.91 25.09 18.23
CA LYS A 127 -3.79 24.45 16.91
C LYS A 127 -3.66 22.93 16.99
N LEU A 128 -2.87 22.42 17.94
CA LEU A 128 -2.71 20.99 18.16
C LEU A 128 -4.01 20.33 18.66
N GLN A 129 -4.72 21.00 19.59
CA GLN A 129 -6.00 20.50 20.07
C GLN A 129 -7.07 20.51 18.97
N ILE A 130 -7.12 21.55 18.14
CA ILE A 130 -7.99 21.61 16.97
C ILE A 130 -7.71 20.41 16.07
N PHE A 131 -6.44 20.21 15.68
CA PHE A 131 -6.11 19.11 14.80
C PHE A 131 -6.43 17.75 15.41
N MET A 132 -5.98 17.48 16.63
CA MET A 132 -6.10 16.13 17.22
C MET A 132 -7.52 15.78 17.67
N ARG A 133 -8.30 16.76 18.19
CA ARG A 133 -9.62 16.50 18.79
C ARG A 133 -10.79 16.74 17.85
N ILE A 134 -10.63 17.62 16.85
CA ILE A 134 -11.73 18.03 15.99
C ILE A 134 -11.51 17.56 14.55
N ILE A 135 -10.34 17.86 13.97
CA ILE A 135 -10.08 17.63 12.55
C ILE A 135 -9.74 16.17 12.28
N LEU A 136 -8.74 15.61 12.97
CA LEU A 136 -8.24 14.26 12.72
C LEU A 136 -9.32 13.18 12.80
N PRO A 137 -10.25 13.15 13.77
CA PRO A 137 -11.33 12.16 13.80
C PRO A 137 -12.25 12.26 12.58
N GLN A 138 -12.53 13.46 12.10
CA GLN A 138 -13.33 13.68 10.89
C GLN A 138 -12.56 13.25 9.63
N VAL A 139 -11.26 13.57 9.56
CA VAL A 139 -10.39 13.15 8.45
C VAL A 139 -10.34 11.64 8.35
N ILE A 140 -10.07 10.93 9.46
CA ILE A 140 -9.99 9.47 9.49
C ILE A 140 -11.26 8.86 8.90
N LYS A 141 -12.43 9.34 9.31
CA LYS A 141 -13.70 8.86 8.77
C LYS A 141 -13.80 9.09 7.25
N ARG A 142 -13.46 10.28 6.77
CA ARG A 142 -13.56 10.65 5.35
C ARG A 142 -12.62 9.88 4.43
N ILE A 143 -11.43 9.55 4.91
CA ILE A 143 -10.43 8.85 4.10
C ILE A 143 -10.60 7.34 4.09
N MET A 144 -11.35 6.77 5.07
CA MET A 144 -11.45 5.31 5.22
C MET A 144 -11.87 4.57 3.95
N PRO A 145 -12.89 5.00 3.17
CA PRO A 145 -13.24 4.31 1.92
C PRO A 145 -12.09 4.29 0.91
N SER A 146 -11.33 5.41 0.80
CA SER A 146 -10.17 5.49 -0.08
C SER A 146 -9.01 4.60 0.41
N VAL A 147 -8.77 4.58 1.73
CA VAL A 147 -7.77 3.69 2.34
C VAL A 147 -8.16 2.23 2.12
N THR A 148 -9.42 1.87 2.31
CA THR A 148 -9.94 0.52 2.04
C THR A 148 -9.66 0.10 0.61
N ASN A 149 -9.95 0.95 -0.38
CA ASN A 149 -9.69 0.66 -1.78
C ASN A 149 -8.21 0.39 -2.06
N GLU A 150 -7.29 1.18 -1.49
CA GLU A 150 -5.85 0.97 -1.66
C GLU A 150 -5.38 -0.31 -0.97
N VAL A 151 -5.89 -0.62 0.23
CA VAL A 151 -5.55 -1.85 0.96
C VAL A 151 -6.02 -3.09 0.20
N VAL A 152 -7.23 -3.07 -0.36
CA VAL A 152 -7.78 -4.14 -1.21
C VAL A 152 -6.99 -4.30 -2.51
N THR A 153 -6.56 -3.18 -3.11
CA THR A 153 -5.72 -3.19 -4.32
C THR A 153 -4.34 -3.79 -4.03
N LEU A 154 -3.74 -3.48 -2.88
CA LEU A 154 -2.45 -4.00 -2.47
C LEU A 154 -2.43 -5.54 -2.44
N VAL A 155 -3.52 -6.20 -2.03
CA VAL A 155 -3.61 -7.68 -2.08
C VAL A 155 -3.26 -8.21 -3.46
N LYS A 156 -3.83 -7.63 -4.50
CA LYS A 156 -3.60 -8.04 -5.90
C LYS A 156 -2.22 -7.66 -6.39
N ASP A 157 -1.75 -6.48 -6.02
CA ASP A 157 -0.45 -5.96 -6.44
C ASP A 157 0.72 -6.78 -5.89
N THR A 158 0.56 -7.50 -4.76
CA THR A 158 1.62 -8.38 -4.23
C THR A 158 2.13 -9.37 -5.29
N SER A 159 1.28 -9.77 -6.24
CA SER A 159 1.65 -10.65 -7.34
C SER A 159 2.73 -10.06 -8.25
N ILE A 160 2.86 -8.71 -8.34
CA ILE A 160 3.87 -8.04 -9.18
C ILE A 160 5.30 -8.44 -8.76
N ALA A 161 5.49 -8.92 -7.53
CA ALA A 161 6.78 -9.39 -7.03
C ALA A 161 7.35 -10.59 -7.84
N PHE A 162 6.53 -11.24 -8.68
CA PHE A 162 7.01 -12.26 -9.63
C PHE A 162 8.06 -11.71 -10.59
N THR A 163 8.00 -10.42 -10.93
CA THR A 163 8.93 -9.80 -11.90
C THR A 163 10.38 -9.82 -11.45
N VAL A 164 10.60 -9.82 -10.15
CA VAL A 164 11.93 -9.97 -9.54
C VAL A 164 12.20 -11.39 -9.05
N SER A 165 11.36 -12.34 -9.45
CA SER A 165 11.44 -13.76 -9.06
C SER A 165 11.39 -13.98 -7.53
N TYR A 166 10.64 -13.13 -6.81
CA TYR A 166 10.32 -13.38 -5.41
C TYR A 166 9.30 -14.50 -5.32
N GLN A 167 9.58 -15.52 -4.49
CA GLN A 167 8.80 -16.77 -4.39
C GLN A 167 7.53 -16.58 -3.54
N GLU A 168 6.66 -15.65 -3.94
CA GLU A 168 5.32 -15.49 -3.39
C GLU A 168 4.31 -16.44 -4.10
N MET A 169 3.05 -16.41 -3.72
CA MET A 169 2.04 -17.38 -4.16
C MET A 169 1.87 -17.44 -5.68
N PHE A 170 1.77 -16.30 -6.38
CA PHE A 170 1.59 -16.26 -7.83
C PHE A 170 2.84 -16.80 -8.56
N THR A 171 4.03 -16.46 -8.07
CA THR A 171 5.30 -16.98 -8.64
C THR A 171 5.36 -18.49 -8.55
N ILE A 172 4.98 -19.09 -7.41
CA ILE A 172 4.92 -20.54 -7.23
C ILE A 172 3.86 -21.14 -8.16
N GLY A 173 2.67 -20.56 -8.22
CA GLY A 173 1.62 -21.01 -9.14
C GLY A 173 2.07 -21.01 -10.60
N LYS A 174 2.74 -19.93 -11.04
CA LYS A 174 3.31 -19.81 -12.39
C LYS A 174 4.38 -20.87 -12.68
N GLN A 175 5.26 -21.16 -11.72
CA GLN A 175 6.27 -22.22 -11.88
C GLN A 175 5.63 -23.61 -12.02
N ILE A 176 4.59 -23.90 -11.22
CA ILE A 176 3.85 -25.16 -11.32
C ILE A 176 3.11 -25.25 -12.67
N ALA A 177 2.45 -24.16 -13.10
CA ALA A 177 1.75 -24.11 -14.37
C ALA A 177 2.68 -24.41 -15.56
N ASN A 178 3.85 -23.77 -15.56
CA ASN A 178 4.86 -23.97 -16.60
C ASN A 178 5.41 -25.41 -16.59
N SER A 179 5.70 -25.97 -15.42
CA SER A 179 6.28 -27.34 -15.30
C SER A 179 5.29 -28.43 -15.68
N GLN A 180 3.99 -28.18 -15.56
CA GLN A 180 2.93 -29.17 -15.86
C GLN A 180 2.18 -28.86 -17.17
N THR A 181 2.51 -27.76 -17.84
CA THR A 181 1.77 -27.27 -19.02
C THR A 181 0.25 -27.25 -18.75
N SER A 182 -0.13 -26.74 -17.57
CA SER A 182 -1.51 -26.78 -17.06
C SER A 182 -1.97 -25.40 -16.61
N PHE A 183 -3.22 -25.06 -16.91
CA PHE A 183 -3.84 -23.80 -16.45
C PHE A 183 -4.37 -23.88 -15.01
N MET A 184 -4.53 -25.09 -14.45
CA MET A 184 -5.11 -25.33 -13.13
C MET A 184 -4.43 -24.53 -11.99
N PRO A 185 -3.10 -24.37 -11.92
CA PRO A 185 -2.44 -23.56 -10.89
C PRO A 185 -2.88 -22.10 -10.88
N PHE A 186 -3.21 -21.52 -12.03
CA PHE A 186 -3.71 -20.14 -12.10
C PHE A 186 -5.12 -20.01 -11.51
N LEU A 187 -5.99 -21.01 -11.70
CA LEU A 187 -7.31 -21.04 -11.08
C LEU A 187 -7.19 -21.14 -9.54
N VAL A 188 -6.28 -22.00 -9.07
CA VAL A 188 -6.01 -22.16 -7.64
C VAL A 188 -5.45 -20.84 -7.06
N ALA A 189 -4.49 -20.19 -7.75
CA ALA A 189 -3.97 -18.88 -7.35
C ALA A 189 -5.10 -17.83 -7.28
N GLY A 190 -5.95 -17.78 -8.31
CA GLY A 190 -7.11 -16.88 -8.34
C GLY A 190 -8.05 -17.08 -7.15
N ALA A 191 -8.31 -18.35 -6.79
CA ALA A 191 -9.15 -18.67 -5.62
C ALA A 191 -8.50 -18.19 -4.30
N PHE A 192 -7.21 -18.40 -4.10
CA PHE A 192 -6.48 -17.89 -2.93
C PHE A 192 -6.51 -16.36 -2.84
N TYR A 193 -6.20 -15.67 -3.96
CA TYR A 193 -6.27 -14.20 -4.00
C TYR A 193 -7.66 -13.68 -3.73
N TYR A 194 -8.69 -14.33 -4.29
CA TYR A 194 -10.08 -13.97 -4.04
C TYR A 194 -10.45 -14.10 -2.57
N ILE A 195 -10.12 -15.24 -1.94
CA ILE A 195 -10.38 -15.47 -0.51
C ILE A 195 -9.65 -14.44 0.35
N PHE A 196 -8.37 -14.20 0.08
CA PHE A 196 -7.59 -13.21 0.82
C PHE A 196 -8.18 -11.80 0.66
N ASN A 197 -8.56 -11.44 -0.56
CA ASN A 197 -9.19 -10.15 -0.84
C ASN A 197 -10.53 -9.98 -0.10
N VAL A 198 -11.39 -11.00 -0.09
CA VAL A 198 -12.66 -10.99 0.64
C VAL A 198 -12.44 -10.82 2.15
N ILE A 199 -11.43 -11.51 2.71
CA ILE A 199 -11.10 -11.37 4.14
C ILE A 199 -10.65 -9.94 4.44
N VAL A 200 -9.77 -9.37 3.63
CA VAL A 200 -9.27 -8.00 3.80
C VAL A 200 -10.41 -6.98 3.66
N ASP A 201 -11.23 -7.10 2.64
CA ASP A 201 -12.39 -6.24 2.40
C ASP A 201 -13.40 -6.30 3.57
N TRP A 202 -13.68 -7.50 4.06
CA TRP A 202 -14.54 -7.70 5.24
C TRP A 202 -13.96 -7.03 6.50
N VAL A 203 -12.65 -7.18 6.76
CA VAL A 203 -11.98 -6.53 7.90
C VAL A 203 -12.07 -5.02 7.77
N MET A 204 -11.73 -4.47 6.59
CA MET A 204 -11.78 -3.03 6.34
C MET A 204 -13.19 -2.48 6.46
N GLY A 205 -14.19 -3.17 5.93
CA GLY A 205 -15.59 -2.80 6.07
C GLY A 205 -16.09 -2.81 7.54
N ARG A 206 -15.53 -3.69 8.40
CA ARG A 206 -15.80 -3.65 9.85
C ARG A 206 -15.18 -2.44 10.53
N ILE A 207 -13.96 -2.05 10.12
CA ILE A 207 -13.29 -0.84 10.63
C ILE A 207 -14.09 0.40 10.20
N GLU A 208 -14.47 0.48 8.94
CA GLU A 208 -15.25 1.59 8.38
C GLU A 208 -16.59 1.77 9.13
N LYS A 209 -17.34 0.69 9.35
CA LYS A 209 -18.59 0.71 10.11
C LYS A 209 -18.42 1.19 11.55
N ARG A 210 -17.29 0.88 12.20
CA ARG A 210 -17.01 1.37 13.56
C ARG A 210 -16.71 2.87 13.61
N LEU A 211 -16.26 3.45 12.52
CA LEU A 211 -15.96 4.87 12.40
C LEU A 211 -17.18 5.70 11.97
N ASP A 212 -18.31 5.06 11.64
CA ASP A 212 -19.55 5.73 11.16
C ASP A 212 -20.48 6.19 12.29
N TYR A 213 -19.91 6.76 13.34
CA TYR A 213 -20.67 7.26 14.52
C TYR A 213 -21.16 8.73 14.41
N TYR A 214 -20.79 9.46 13.34
CA TYR A 214 -21.36 10.76 12.97
C TYR A 214 -22.00 10.66 11.58
N ARG A 215 -23.27 10.99 11.50
CA ARG A 215 -23.99 11.24 10.24
C ARG A 215 -24.00 12.72 9.90
#